data_d0de3bc08452e4a583437a8fd2bc3016
#
_entry.id   d0de3bc08452e4a583437a8fd2bc3016
#
_cell.length_a   1.000
_cell.length_b   1.000
_cell.length_c   1.000
_cell.angle_alpha   90.00
_cell.angle_beta   90.00
_cell.angle_gamma   90.00
#
_symmetry.space_group_name_H-M   'P 1'
#
loop_
_entity.id
_entity.type
_entity.pdbx_description
1 polymer ?
#
loop_
_entity_poly.entity_id
_entity_poly.type
_entity_poly.pdbx_seq_one_letter_code
_entity_poly.pdbx_strand_id
1 'polypeptide(L)'
;MLRGQVNETGGVFESVSDEDSFRAMHVLAKMEGISAEPASGAAFAGLFKLVRAGIIKPTDTVVVNCTGHTLPAESFLFGEGWTRDVDLRTKEEHTETPQEGLLSALNNVTPNRFSRVAVVDDTPEARRLIRRILQSQGDFEIFEATNGREAIELVNKEHPDLVILDLMMPEVDGFAVLDALRSTPETANIPVIVATAKELTVDEKSRLQGQIQSLMTKGDFLNDEFLNEVRSLIQ
;
A
#
# COMPACT_ATOMS: atom_id res chain seq x y z
N MET A 1 19.18 20.66 24.43
CA MET A 1 19.20 19.70 25.54
C MET A 1 18.83 18.26 25.06
N LEU A 2 17.66 18.01 24.52
CA LEU A 2 17.24 16.66 24.09
C LEU A 2 18.19 15.98 23.08
N ARG A 3 18.69 16.70 22.07
CA ARG A 3 19.58 16.14 21.04
C ARG A 3 20.93 15.64 21.59
N GLY A 4 21.44 16.24 22.67
CA GLY A 4 22.65 15.78 23.35
C GLY A 4 22.44 14.47 24.07
N GLN A 5 21.36 14.35 24.82
CA GLN A 5 21.03 13.13 25.59
C GLN A 5 20.77 11.93 24.70
N VAL A 6 20.08 12.11 23.56
CA VAL A 6 19.82 11.02 22.60
C VAL A 6 21.12 10.53 21.97
N ASN A 7 22.06 11.44 21.63
CA ASN A 7 23.37 11.07 21.08
C ASN A 7 24.24 10.32 22.11
N GLU A 8 24.18 10.69 23.37
CA GLU A 8 24.93 10.05 24.46
C GLU A 8 24.44 8.61 24.73
N THR A 9 23.16 8.36 24.51
CA THR A 9 22.56 7.02 24.71
C THR A 9 22.54 6.15 23.46
N GLY A 10 23.06 6.64 22.33
CA GLY A 10 22.98 5.96 21.03
C GLY A 10 21.58 5.89 20.45
N GLY A 11 20.67 6.76 20.93
CA GLY A 11 19.33 6.86 20.45
C GLY A 11 19.23 7.51 19.06
N VAL A 12 18.06 7.42 18.45
CA VAL A 12 17.75 8.02 17.16
C VAL A 12 16.50 8.87 17.24
N PHE A 13 16.44 9.89 16.39
CA PHE A 13 15.21 10.64 16.13
C PHE A 13 14.63 10.18 14.82
N GLU A 14 13.33 9.92 14.81
CA GLU A 14 12.61 9.56 13.60
C GLU A 14 11.41 10.49 13.43
N SER A 15 11.14 10.85 12.18
CA SER A 15 9.96 11.64 11.81
C SER A 15 8.97 10.75 11.08
N VAL A 16 7.69 10.99 11.34
CA VAL A 16 6.59 10.27 10.68
C VAL A 16 5.60 11.29 10.12
N SER A 17 4.87 10.89 9.08
CA SER A 17 3.78 11.68 8.56
C SER A 17 2.52 11.54 9.42
N ASP A 18 1.58 12.47 9.27
CA ASP A 18 0.27 12.36 9.92
C ASP A 18 -0.45 11.08 9.45
N GLU A 19 -0.31 10.74 8.18
CA GLU A 19 -0.90 9.53 7.61
C GLU A 19 -0.36 8.26 8.25
N ASP A 20 0.96 8.16 8.44
CA ASP A 20 1.58 7.04 9.16
C ASP A 20 1.08 6.94 10.60
N SER A 21 0.90 8.10 11.25
CA SER A 21 0.38 8.16 12.62
C SER A 21 -1.06 7.64 12.70
N PHE A 22 -1.93 8.05 11.78
CA PHE A 22 -3.30 7.55 11.71
C PHE A 22 -3.37 6.06 11.37
N ARG A 23 -2.52 5.57 10.46
CA ARG A 23 -2.41 4.14 10.17
C ARG A 23 -1.99 3.34 11.40
N ALA A 24 -1.00 3.82 12.14
CA ALA A 24 -0.57 3.17 13.38
C ALA A 24 -1.67 3.11 14.42
N MET A 25 -2.47 4.17 14.58
CA MET A 25 -3.64 4.17 15.46
C MET A 25 -4.66 3.10 15.02
N HIS A 26 -4.93 2.99 13.71
CA HIS A 26 -5.84 1.98 13.18
C HIS A 26 -5.34 0.55 13.45
N VAL A 27 -4.05 0.30 13.25
CA VAL A 27 -3.43 -1.00 13.56
C VAL A 27 -3.57 -1.34 15.03
N LEU A 28 -3.28 -0.40 15.93
CA LEU A 28 -3.42 -0.59 17.37
C LEU A 28 -4.86 -0.90 17.77
N ALA A 29 -5.82 -0.15 17.23
CA ALA A 29 -7.23 -0.38 17.53
C ALA A 29 -7.69 -1.75 17.03
N LYS A 30 -7.29 -2.14 15.81
CA LYS A 30 -7.71 -3.40 15.18
C LYS A 30 -7.04 -4.62 15.79
N MET A 31 -5.75 -4.55 16.10
CA MET A 31 -4.96 -5.70 16.51
C MET A 31 -4.92 -5.88 18.03
N GLU A 32 -4.87 -4.78 18.78
CA GLU A 32 -4.66 -4.80 20.23
C GLU A 32 -5.85 -4.22 21.03
N GLY A 33 -6.87 -3.70 20.33
CA GLY A 33 -7.99 -3.03 21.00
C GLY A 33 -7.58 -1.74 21.73
N ILE A 34 -6.42 -1.17 21.39
CA ILE A 34 -5.89 0.04 22.01
C ILE A 34 -6.33 1.26 21.22
N SER A 35 -7.07 2.15 21.88
CA SER A 35 -7.41 3.46 21.34
C SER A 35 -6.31 4.45 21.71
N ALA A 36 -5.64 5.01 20.71
CA ALA A 36 -4.54 5.94 20.89
C ALA A 36 -4.84 7.29 20.25
N GLU A 37 -4.43 8.39 20.88
CA GLU A 37 -4.47 9.70 20.25
C GLU A 37 -3.39 9.83 19.17
N PRO A 38 -3.47 10.82 18.24
CA PRO A 38 -2.51 10.99 17.15
C PRO A 38 -1.04 11.11 17.60
N ALA A 39 -0.79 11.76 18.73
CA ALA A 39 0.56 11.88 19.30
C ALA A 39 1.14 10.50 19.72
N SER A 40 0.31 9.63 20.30
CA SER A 40 0.67 8.25 20.60
C SER A 40 0.81 7.43 19.30
N GLY A 41 -0.07 7.66 18.32
CA GLY A 41 0.03 7.06 16.99
C GLY A 41 1.36 7.35 16.32
N ALA A 42 1.89 8.57 16.46
CA ALA A 42 3.21 8.94 15.94
C ALA A 42 4.35 8.10 16.55
N ALA A 43 4.28 7.76 17.84
CA ALA A 43 5.28 6.91 18.49
C ALA A 43 5.27 5.48 17.92
N PHE A 44 4.10 4.92 17.65
CA PHE A 44 3.98 3.60 17.04
C PHE A 44 4.36 3.61 15.55
N ALA A 45 4.01 4.67 14.81
CA ALA A 45 4.46 4.83 13.43
C ALA A 45 6.00 4.90 13.35
N GLY A 46 6.63 5.61 14.28
CA GLY A 46 8.09 5.65 14.43
C GLY A 46 8.67 4.27 14.73
N LEU A 47 8.05 3.49 15.62
CA LEU A 47 8.43 2.12 15.88
C LEU A 47 8.39 1.28 14.60
N PHE A 48 7.30 1.32 13.85
CA PHE A 48 7.18 0.55 12.60
C PHE A 48 8.26 0.94 11.59
N LYS A 49 8.58 2.22 11.48
CA LYS A 49 9.62 2.71 10.60
C LYS A 49 11.02 2.23 11.01
N LEU A 50 11.33 2.24 12.31
CA LEU A 50 12.61 1.76 12.85
C LEU A 50 12.77 0.24 12.70
N VAL A 51 11.69 -0.53 12.85
CA VAL A 51 11.68 -1.98 12.60
C VAL A 51 11.93 -2.26 11.12
N ARG A 52 11.22 -1.56 10.21
CA ARG A 52 11.43 -1.67 8.76
C ARG A 52 12.86 -1.33 8.35
N ALA A 53 13.47 -0.34 9.00
CA ALA A 53 14.85 0.05 8.77
C ALA A 53 15.88 -0.94 9.37
N GLY A 54 15.44 -1.98 10.08
CA GLY A 54 16.32 -2.95 10.74
C GLY A 54 17.11 -2.39 11.93
N ILE A 55 16.74 -1.21 12.43
CA ILE A 55 17.34 -0.59 13.62
C ILE A 55 16.87 -1.32 14.88
N ILE A 56 15.58 -1.64 14.95
CA ILE A 56 14.98 -2.47 15.97
C ILE A 56 14.87 -3.89 15.44
N LYS A 57 15.40 -4.85 16.18
CA LYS A 57 15.45 -6.27 15.80
C LYS A 57 14.33 -7.05 16.51
N PRO A 58 13.93 -8.22 15.96
CA PRO A 58 12.91 -9.07 16.59
C PRO A 58 13.26 -9.55 18.01
N THR A 59 14.54 -9.52 18.37
CA THR A 59 15.03 -9.89 19.71
C THR A 59 15.02 -8.76 20.71
N ASP A 60 14.74 -7.54 20.28
CA ASP A 60 14.79 -6.36 21.13
C ASP A 60 13.49 -6.23 21.94
N THR A 61 13.61 -5.82 23.19
CA THR A 61 12.46 -5.45 24.03
C THR A 61 12.19 -3.96 23.85
N VAL A 62 11.00 -3.62 23.35
CA VAL A 62 10.61 -2.24 23.07
C VAL A 62 9.50 -1.82 24.01
N VAL A 63 9.63 -0.63 24.58
CA VAL A 63 8.58 0.02 25.38
C VAL A 63 8.13 1.27 24.63
N VAL A 64 6.84 1.33 24.28
CA VAL A 64 6.24 2.53 23.67
C VAL A 64 5.36 3.23 24.71
N ASN A 65 5.63 4.50 24.95
CA ASN A 65 4.83 5.29 25.89
C ASN A 65 3.57 5.81 25.17
N CYS A 66 2.41 5.28 25.55
CA CYS A 66 1.11 5.68 25.06
C CYS A 66 0.50 6.69 26.03
N THR A 67 0.59 7.98 25.74
CA THR A 67 0.28 9.08 26.67
C THR A 67 -1.17 9.53 26.64
N GLY A 68 -1.96 9.11 25.66
CA GLY A 68 -3.37 9.50 25.56
C GLY A 68 -4.18 8.56 24.67
N HIS A 69 -5.49 8.69 24.78
CA HIS A 69 -6.46 7.93 23.98
C HIS A 69 -7.59 8.82 23.47
N THR A 70 -8.31 8.35 22.45
CA THR A 70 -9.30 9.14 21.69
C THR A 70 -10.75 8.79 22.03
N LEU A 71 -11.04 8.30 23.23
CA LEU A 71 -12.39 7.86 23.61
C LEU A 71 -13.55 8.73 23.11
N PRO A 72 -13.51 10.07 23.16
CA PRO A 72 -14.59 10.90 22.63
C PRO A 72 -14.66 11.00 21.11
N ALA A 73 -13.58 10.66 20.40
CA ALA A 73 -13.46 10.83 18.94
C ALA A 73 -13.52 9.50 18.17
N GLU A 74 -13.59 8.39 18.88
CA GLU A 74 -13.46 7.04 18.31
C GLU A 74 -14.57 6.71 17.31
N SER A 75 -15.83 7.04 17.64
CA SER A 75 -16.95 6.85 16.71
C SER A 75 -16.80 7.68 15.44
N PHE A 76 -16.14 8.84 15.53
CA PHE A 76 -15.87 9.71 14.38
C PHE A 76 -14.75 9.16 13.51
N LEU A 77 -13.70 8.59 14.11
CA LEU A 77 -12.53 8.06 13.39
C LEU A 77 -12.77 6.67 12.79
N PHE A 78 -13.51 5.81 13.50
CA PHE A 78 -13.65 4.40 13.13
C PHE A 78 -15.06 4.01 12.67
N GLY A 79 -16.01 4.96 12.71
CA GLY A 79 -17.40 4.73 12.37
C GLY A 79 -18.21 3.99 13.47
N GLU A 80 -19.50 3.87 13.24
CA GLU A 80 -20.39 3.14 14.15
C GLU A 80 -20.09 1.63 14.09
N GLY A 81 -20.03 0.98 15.25
CA GLY A 81 -19.82 -0.47 15.36
C GLY A 81 -18.37 -0.94 15.49
N TRP A 82 -17.41 -0.04 15.62
CA TRP A 82 -16.00 -0.40 15.87
C TRP A 82 -15.77 -1.01 17.26
N THR A 83 -16.64 -0.69 18.24
CA THR A 83 -16.62 -1.31 19.57
C THR A 83 -17.48 -2.57 19.57
N ARG A 84 -16.96 -3.67 20.12
CA ARG A 84 -17.74 -4.84 20.49
C ARG A 84 -18.04 -4.75 21.97
N ASP A 85 -19.29 -4.99 22.35
CA ASP A 85 -19.65 -5.23 23.75
C ASP A 85 -18.93 -6.52 24.21
N VAL A 86 -17.92 -6.36 25.02
CA VAL A 86 -17.23 -7.48 25.66
C VAL A 86 -17.99 -7.74 26.96
N ASP A 87 -18.76 -8.81 27.04
CA ASP A 87 -19.35 -9.26 28.28
C ASP A 87 -18.28 -9.87 29.18
N LEU A 88 -17.76 -9.06 30.10
CA LEU A 88 -16.73 -9.46 31.05
C LEU A 88 -17.23 -10.52 32.08
N ARG A 89 -18.48 -10.93 32.02
CA ARG A 89 -19.09 -11.91 32.94
C ARG A 89 -19.01 -13.33 32.42
N THR A 90 -18.79 -13.54 31.12
CA THR A 90 -18.56 -14.87 30.57
C THR A 90 -17.07 -15.19 30.66
N LYS A 91 -16.70 -15.98 31.67
CA LYS A 91 -15.45 -16.73 31.66
C LYS A 91 -15.53 -17.83 30.58
N GLU A 92 -15.48 -17.47 29.33
CA GLU A 92 -15.06 -18.39 28.31
C GLU A 92 -13.54 -18.39 28.32
N GLU A 93 -13.00 -19.51 28.76
CA GLU A 93 -11.58 -19.82 28.61
C GLU A 93 -11.28 -19.86 27.11
N HIS A 94 -10.99 -18.71 26.52
CA HIS A 94 -10.36 -18.66 25.21
C HIS A 94 -8.93 -19.15 25.37
N THR A 95 -8.77 -20.46 25.23
CA THR A 95 -7.49 -21.16 25.20
C THR A 95 -6.72 -20.95 23.90
N GLU A 96 -7.18 -20.08 23.04
CA GLU A 96 -6.43 -19.68 21.85
C GLU A 96 -5.99 -18.22 22.04
N THR A 97 -4.75 -18.05 22.48
CA THR A 97 -4.04 -16.78 22.29
C THR A 97 -4.12 -16.45 20.79
N PRO A 98 -4.68 -15.27 20.41
CA PRO A 98 -4.66 -14.88 19.00
C PRO A 98 -3.20 -14.91 18.53
N GLN A 99 -2.91 -15.76 17.54
CA GLN A 99 -1.57 -15.80 16.92
C GLN A 99 -1.26 -14.51 16.15
N GLU A 100 -2.19 -13.55 16.17
CA GLU A 100 -2.16 -12.30 15.41
C GLU A 100 -2.16 -11.07 16.32
N GLY A 101 -1.23 -10.98 17.25
CA GLY A 101 -0.98 -9.76 18.02
C GLY A 101 -0.01 -8.81 17.31
N LEU A 102 0.25 -7.65 17.93
CA LEU A 102 1.21 -6.66 17.44
C LEU A 102 2.57 -7.28 17.09
N LEU A 103 3.05 -8.25 17.88
CA LEU A 103 4.30 -8.98 17.61
C LEU A 103 4.22 -9.81 16.32
N SER A 104 3.06 -10.40 16.01
CA SER A 104 2.84 -11.11 14.76
C SER A 104 2.77 -10.13 13.59
N ALA A 105 2.10 -8.99 13.77
CA ALA A 105 2.10 -7.91 12.78
C ALA A 105 3.52 -7.37 12.54
N LEU A 106 4.34 -7.22 13.59
CA LEU A 106 5.74 -6.80 13.47
C LEU A 106 6.63 -7.88 12.83
N ASN A 107 6.37 -9.16 13.09
CA ASN A 107 7.08 -10.28 12.44
C ASN A 107 6.68 -10.41 10.95
N ASN A 108 5.44 -10.07 10.61
CA ASN A 108 4.94 -10.00 9.24
C ASN A 108 5.34 -8.70 8.55
N VAL A 109 5.89 -7.71 9.27
CA VAL A 109 6.68 -6.61 8.70
C VAL A 109 8.06 -7.19 8.30
N THR A 110 8.06 -8.19 7.41
CA THR A 110 9.22 -8.40 6.54
C THR A 110 9.56 -7.03 5.95
N PRO A 111 10.80 -6.74 5.57
CA PRO A 111 11.12 -5.56 4.79
C PRO A 111 10.28 -5.67 3.50
N ASN A 112 9.02 -5.25 3.61
CA ASN A 112 8.12 -5.26 2.49
C ASN A 112 8.73 -4.24 1.54
N ARG A 113 9.40 -4.75 0.53
CA ARG A 113 9.66 -3.99 -0.66
C ARG A 113 8.30 -3.42 -1.02
N PHE A 114 8.15 -2.10 -0.90
CA PHE A 114 6.93 -1.42 -1.35
C PHE A 114 6.58 -1.99 -2.71
N SER A 115 5.36 -2.47 -2.88
CA SER A 115 4.93 -2.94 -4.18
C SER A 115 5.04 -1.78 -5.16
N ARG A 116 5.87 -1.95 -6.19
CA ARG A 116 6.23 -0.92 -7.15
C ARG A 116 5.23 -0.95 -8.30
N VAL A 117 4.47 0.11 -8.47
CA VAL A 117 3.42 0.20 -9.49
C VAL A 117 3.74 1.30 -10.48
N ALA A 118 3.82 0.95 -11.76
CA ALA A 118 3.90 1.93 -12.85
C ALA A 118 2.50 2.27 -13.34
N VAL A 119 2.16 3.55 -13.38
CA VAL A 119 0.90 4.07 -13.93
C VAL A 119 1.20 4.84 -15.20
N VAL A 120 0.72 4.32 -16.32
CA VAL A 120 1.00 4.81 -17.67
C VAL A 120 -0.29 5.29 -18.32
N ASP A 121 -0.45 6.59 -18.46
CA ASP A 121 -1.64 7.23 -19.00
C ASP A 121 -1.27 8.66 -19.43
N ASP A 122 -1.72 9.15 -20.58
CA ASP A 122 -1.44 10.51 -21.04
C ASP A 122 -2.28 11.57 -20.29
N THR A 123 -3.40 11.14 -19.70
CA THR A 123 -4.36 12.02 -19.00
C THR A 123 -3.95 12.22 -17.53
N PRO A 124 -3.60 13.45 -17.11
CA PRO A 124 -3.17 13.71 -15.72
C PRO A 124 -4.23 13.37 -14.66
N GLU A 125 -5.51 13.52 -15.00
CA GLU A 125 -6.64 13.24 -14.14
C GLU A 125 -6.74 11.75 -13.83
N ALA A 126 -6.56 10.90 -14.83
CA ALA A 126 -6.56 9.45 -14.68
C ALA A 126 -5.40 8.99 -13.78
N ARG A 127 -4.18 9.48 -14.02
CA ARG A 127 -3.02 9.15 -13.16
C ARG A 127 -3.24 9.57 -11.72
N ARG A 128 -3.78 10.79 -11.49
CA ARG A 128 -4.11 11.26 -10.12
C ARG A 128 -5.15 10.40 -9.45
N LEU A 129 -6.18 9.96 -10.17
CA LEU A 129 -7.23 9.11 -9.65
C LEU A 129 -6.65 7.76 -9.22
N ILE A 130 -5.93 7.07 -10.11
CA ILE A 130 -5.30 5.78 -9.83
C ILE A 130 -4.34 5.90 -8.64
N ARG A 131 -3.50 6.94 -8.60
CA ARG A 131 -2.60 7.22 -7.47
C ARG A 131 -3.36 7.31 -6.15
N ARG A 132 -4.44 8.10 -6.08
CA ARG A 132 -5.24 8.25 -4.87
C ARG A 132 -5.85 6.94 -4.42
N ILE A 133 -6.36 6.15 -5.36
CA ILE A 133 -6.95 4.85 -5.10
C ILE A 133 -5.88 3.91 -4.51
N LEU A 134 -4.72 3.80 -5.12
CA LEU A 134 -3.63 2.97 -4.63
C LEU A 134 -3.15 3.43 -3.24
N GLN A 135 -2.92 4.72 -3.06
CA GLN A 135 -2.47 5.28 -1.78
C GLN A 135 -3.46 5.07 -0.63
N SER A 136 -4.77 5.00 -0.94
CA SER A 136 -5.78 4.72 0.09
C SER A 136 -5.76 3.27 0.59
N GLN A 137 -5.11 2.36 -0.12
CA GLN A 137 -5.18 0.92 0.12
C GLN A 137 -3.89 0.30 0.68
N GLY A 138 -2.78 1.02 0.68
CA GLY A 138 -1.52 0.49 1.17
C GLY A 138 -0.31 1.33 0.78
N ASP A 139 0.87 0.79 1.12
CA ASP A 139 2.16 1.40 0.83
C ASP A 139 2.61 0.94 -0.57
N PHE A 140 2.34 1.75 -1.58
CA PHE A 140 2.81 1.56 -2.94
C PHE A 140 3.85 2.61 -3.30
N GLU A 141 4.93 2.19 -3.94
CA GLU A 141 5.84 3.09 -4.63
C GLU A 141 5.31 3.28 -6.06
N ILE A 142 4.78 4.46 -6.36
CA ILE A 142 4.07 4.73 -7.61
C ILE A 142 4.95 5.55 -8.54
N PHE A 143 5.20 5.00 -9.72
CA PHE A 143 5.90 5.65 -10.82
C PHE A 143 4.89 6.04 -11.89
N GLU A 144 5.07 7.19 -12.52
CA GLU A 144 4.16 7.67 -13.57
C GLU A 144 4.90 7.91 -14.87
N ALA A 145 4.24 7.52 -15.98
CA ALA A 145 4.65 7.88 -17.32
C ALA A 145 3.48 8.49 -18.07
N THR A 146 3.77 9.47 -18.93
CA THR A 146 2.77 10.26 -19.65
C THR A 146 2.60 9.84 -21.11
N ASN A 147 3.45 8.95 -21.59
CA ASN A 147 3.42 8.42 -22.97
C ASN A 147 4.16 7.08 -23.01
N GLY A 148 4.01 6.37 -24.12
CA GLY A 148 4.56 5.02 -24.25
C GLY A 148 6.08 4.96 -24.24
N ARG A 149 6.79 5.99 -24.70
CA ARG A 149 8.26 6.02 -24.65
C ARG A 149 8.76 6.11 -23.22
N GLU A 150 8.22 7.07 -22.46
CA GLU A 150 8.53 7.19 -21.03
C GLU A 150 8.18 5.91 -20.27
N ALA A 151 7.07 5.25 -20.62
CA ALA A 151 6.65 4.00 -20.01
C ALA A 151 7.69 2.89 -20.18
N ILE A 152 8.20 2.67 -21.41
CA ILE A 152 9.20 1.67 -21.70
C ILE A 152 10.49 1.97 -20.94
N GLU A 153 10.95 3.22 -20.94
CA GLU A 153 12.18 3.63 -20.22
C GLU A 153 11.99 3.43 -18.68
N LEU A 154 10.84 3.83 -18.16
CA LEU A 154 10.50 3.72 -16.73
C LEU A 154 10.46 2.25 -16.29
N VAL A 155 9.76 1.39 -17.02
CA VAL A 155 9.63 -0.03 -16.66
C VAL A 155 10.99 -0.74 -16.71
N ASN A 156 11.82 -0.45 -17.70
CA ASN A 156 13.17 -1.00 -17.81
C ASN A 156 14.12 -0.54 -16.70
N LYS A 157 13.94 0.70 -16.20
CA LYS A 157 14.77 1.27 -15.14
C LYS A 157 14.32 0.82 -13.75
N GLU A 158 13.03 0.91 -13.51
CA GLU A 158 12.49 0.78 -12.16
C GLU A 158 12.01 -0.65 -11.84
N HIS A 159 11.82 -1.52 -12.83
CA HIS A 159 11.33 -2.90 -12.68
C HIS A 159 10.12 -2.99 -11.73
N PRO A 160 8.99 -2.37 -12.08
CA PRO A 160 7.79 -2.39 -11.24
C PRO A 160 7.23 -3.80 -11.10
N ASP A 161 6.51 -4.04 -10.00
CA ASP A 161 5.83 -5.30 -9.74
C ASP A 161 4.49 -5.39 -10.48
N LEU A 162 3.95 -4.25 -10.94
CA LEU A 162 2.71 -4.13 -11.71
C LEU A 162 2.76 -2.92 -12.64
N VAL A 163 2.20 -3.04 -13.83
CA VAL A 163 1.97 -1.92 -14.75
C VAL A 163 0.47 -1.74 -14.96
N ILE A 164 -0.03 -0.53 -14.76
CA ILE A 164 -1.38 -0.10 -15.14
C ILE A 164 -1.23 0.76 -16.39
N LEU A 165 -1.77 0.32 -17.52
CA LEU A 165 -1.47 0.82 -18.84
C LEU A 165 -2.72 1.28 -19.59
N ASP A 166 -2.76 2.53 -20.01
CA ASP A 166 -3.72 2.97 -21.03
C ASP A 166 -3.25 2.57 -22.44
N LEU A 167 -4.20 2.16 -23.26
CA LEU A 167 -3.94 1.85 -24.67
C LEU A 167 -3.95 3.09 -25.57
N MET A 168 -4.66 4.14 -25.17
CA MET A 168 -4.91 5.32 -25.99
C MET A 168 -3.98 6.46 -25.61
N MET A 169 -2.74 6.36 -26.06
CA MET A 169 -1.74 7.42 -25.87
C MET A 169 -1.19 7.90 -27.20
N PRO A 170 -0.79 9.19 -27.29
CA PRO A 170 -0.18 9.72 -28.51
C PRO A 170 1.23 9.15 -28.74
N GLU A 171 1.69 9.16 -29.98
CA GLU A 171 3.00 8.74 -30.49
C GLU A 171 3.25 7.23 -30.37
N VAL A 172 3.42 6.73 -29.16
CA VAL A 172 3.60 5.30 -28.83
C VAL A 172 2.41 4.84 -28.02
N ASP A 173 1.52 4.07 -28.65
CA ASP A 173 0.31 3.56 -28.01
C ASP A 173 0.61 2.43 -26.99
N GLY A 174 -0.38 2.08 -26.17
CA GLY A 174 -0.22 1.05 -25.17
C GLY A 174 0.01 -0.35 -25.74
N PHE A 175 -0.43 -0.63 -26.96
CA PHE A 175 -0.12 -1.90 -27.63
C PHE A 175 1.38 -2.03 -27.94
N ALA A 176 1.99 -0.94 -28.42
CA ALA A 176 3.43 -0.91 -28.67
C ALA A 176 4.25 -1.02 -27.38
N VAL A 177 3.76 -0.40 -26.29
CA VAL A 177 4.36 -0.58 -24.95
C VAL A 177 4.30 -2.04 -24.54
N LEU A 178 3.13 -2.67 -24.63
CA LEU A 178 2.93 -4.07 -24.26
C LEU A 178 3.85 -5.02 -25.06
N ASP A 179 3.92 -4.83 -26.38
CA ASP A 179 4.79 -5.60 -27.27
C ASP A 179 6.29 -5.44 -26.87
N ALA A 180 6.71 -4.23 -26.53
CA ALA A 180 8.07 -3.95 -26.05
C ALA A 180 8.37 -4.67 -24.74
N LEU A 181 7.45 -4.60 -23.76
CA LEU A 181 7.61 -5.28 -22.47
C LEU A 181 7.66 -6.81 -22.63
N ARG A 182 6.85 -7.40 -23.49
CA ARG A 182 6.82 -8.85 -23.74
C ARG A 182 8.03 -9.35 -24.56
N SER A 183 8.68 -8.45 -25.29
CA SER A 183 9.89 -8.77 -26.07
C SER A 183 11.18 -8.72 -25.25
N THR A 184 11.16 -8.16 -24.05
CA THR A 184 12.32 -7.99 -23.17
C THR A 184 12.24 -9.02 -22.03
N PRO A 185 13.20 -9.95 -21.85
CA PRO A 185 13.12 -11.02 -20.87
C PRO A 185 12.89 -10.53 -19.43
N GLU A 186 13.51 -9.42 -19.07
CA GLU A 186 13.46 -8.82 -17.72
C GLU A 186 12.07 -8.26 -17.38
N THR A 187 11.30 -7.87 -18.39
CA THR A 187 9.98 -7.25 -18.22
C THR A 187 8.82 -8.12 -18.71
N ALA A 188 9.13 -9.22 -19.42
CA ALA A 188 8.12 -10.08 -20.05
C ALA A 188 7.09 -10.66 -19.07
N ASN A 189 7.49 -10.89 -17.83
CA ASN A 189 6.64 -11.48 -16.79
C ASN A 189 5.97 -10.45 -15.87
N ILE A 190 6.26 -9.16 -16.04
CA ILE A 190 5.60 -8.13 -15.23
C ILE A 190 4.10 -8.13 -15.54
N PRO A 191 3.23 -8.27 -14.51
CA PRO A 191 1.80 -8.22 -14.71
C PRO A 191 1.36 -6.85 -15.24
N VAL A 192 0.41 -6.86 -16.18
CA VAL A 192 -0.14 -5.65 -16.79
C VAL A 192 -1.66 -5.66 -16.66
N ILE A 193 -2.21 -4.62 -16.05
CA ILE A 193 -3.63 -4.28 -16.11
C ILE A 193 -3.80 -3.21 -17.18
N VAL A 194 -4.62 -3.52 -18.18
CA VAL A 194 -5.00 -2.50 -19.19
C VAL A 194 -6.22 -1.75 -18.69
N ALA A 195 -6.12 -0.43 -18.70
CA ALA A 195 -7.17 0.49 -18.26
C ALA A 195 -7.45 1.53 -19.35
N THR A 196 -8.51 1.33 -20.14
CA THR A 196 -8.79 2.18 -21.28
C THR A 196 -10.23 2.69 -21.30
N ALA A 197 -10.44 3.89 -21.89
CA ALA A 197 -11.77 4.42 -22.14
C ALA A 197 -12.35 3.93 -23.49
N LYS A 198 -11.54 3.26 -24.32
CA LYS A 198 -11.91 2.79 -25.64
C LYS A 198 -12.66 1.46 -25.59
N GLU A 199 -13.74 1.34 -26.34
CA GLU A 199 -14.31 0.05 -26.68
C GLU A 199 -13.38 -0.66 -27.69
N LEU A 200 -12.84 -1.80 -27.29
CA LEU A 200 -11.91 -2.58 -28.08
C LEU A 200 -12.65 -3.46 -29.09
N THR A 201 -12.14 -3.52 -30.31
CA THR A 201 -12.57 -4.46 -31.32
C THR A 201 -12.22 -5.91 -30.95
N VAL A 202 -12.80 -6.88 -31.64
CA VAL A 202 -12.51 -8.32 -31.43
C VAL A 202 -11.03 -8.61 -31.69
N ASP A 203 -10.44 -8.00 -32.71
CA ASP A 203 -9.02 -8.19 -33.06
C ASP A 203 -8.11 -7.61 -31.99
N GLU A 204 -8.41 -6.42 -31.46
CA GLU A 204 -7.66 -5.79 -30.37
C GLU A 204 -7.73 -6.62 -29.07
N LYS A 205 -8.92 -7.14 -28.73
CA LYS A 205 -9.07 -8.05 -27.59
C LYS A 205 -8.27 -9.34 -27.78
N SER A 206 -8.28 -9.90 -28.99
CA SER A 206 -7.49 -11.09 -29.30
C SER A 206 -6.00 -10.86 -29.18
N ARG A 207 -5.51 -9.64 -29.55
CA ARG A 207 -4.11 -9.26 -29.40
C ARG A 207 -3.69 -9.16 -27.95
N LEU A 208 -4.57 -8.72 -27.05
CA LEU A 208 -4.29 -8.63 -25.61
C LEU A 208 -4.31 -9.99 -24.91
N GLN A 209 -5.00 -10.97 -25.50
CA GLN A 209 -5.18 -12.27 -24.88
C GLN A 209 -3.85 -12.98 -24.61
N GLY A 210 -3.63 -13.38 -23.34
CA GLY A 210 -2.40 -14.01 -22.89
C GLY A 210 -1.22 -13.04 -22.65
N GLN A 211 -1.40 -11.74 -22.94
CA GLN A 211 -0.38 -10.73 -22.70
C GLN A 211 -0.66 -9.84 -21.48
N ILE A 212 -1.92 -9.82 -21.01
CA ILE A 212 -2.36 -9.01 -19.88
C ILE A 212 -3.06 -9.88 -18.84
N GLN A 213 -3.11 -9.42 -17.60
CA GLN A 213 -3.84 -10.06 -16.52
C GLN A 213 -5.30 -9.64 -16.53
N SER A 214 -5.57 -8.35 -16.73
CA SER A 214 -6.93 -7.83 -16.69
C SER A 214 -7.12 -6.67 -17.67
N LEU A 215 -8.35 -6.55 -18.17
CA LEU A 215 -8.80 -5.45 -19.01
C LEU A 215 -9.97 -4.75 -18.32
N MET A 216 -9.81 -3.48 -18.03
CA MET A 216 -10.80 -2.66 -17.33
C MET A 216 -11.13 -1.39 -18.11
N THR A 217 -12.33 -0.86 -17.89
CA THR A 217 -12.65 0.49 -18.36
C THR A 217 -12.23 1.53 -17.31
N LYS A 218 -11.86 2.74 -17.76
CA LYS A 218 -11.50 3.83 -16.83
C LYS A 218 -12.64 4.22 -15.87
N GLY A 219 -13.89 3.82 -16.17
CA GLY A 219 -15.04 4.00 -15.29
C GLY A 219 -15.06 3.03 -14.09
N ASP A 220 -14.40 1.91 -14.20
CA ASP A 220 -14.42 0.84 -13.19
C ASP A 220 -13.41 1.05 -12.05
N PHE A 221 -12.56 2.07 -12.12
CA PHE A 221 -11.57 2.36 -11.06
C PHE A 221 -12.16 2.65 -9.67
N LEU A 222 -13.40 3.08 -9.61
CA LEU A 222 -14.10 3.35 -8.35
C LEU A 222 -14.73 2.10 -7.74
N ASN A 223 -14.64 0.95 -8.41
CA ASN A 223 -15.18 -0.30 -7.94
C ASN A 223 -14.14 -1.08 -7.12
N ASP A 224 -14.60 -1.81 -6.13
CA ASP A 224 -13.76 -2.72 -5.32
C ASP A 224 -13.04 -3.78 -6.18
N GLU A 225 -13.55 -4.05 -7.38
CA GLU A 225 -13.01 -5.02 -8.32
C GLU A 225 -11.59 -4.65 -8.79
N PHE A 226 -11.35 -3.38 -9.14
CA PHE A 226 -10.03 -2.89 -9.50
C PHE A 226 -9.01 -3.09 -8.37
N LEU A 227 -9.40 -2.76 -7.15
CA LEU A 227 -8.52 -2.89 -5.98
C LEU A 227 -8.21 -4.35 -5.64
N ASN A 228 -9.20 -5.23 -5.76
CA ASN A 228 -9.02 -6.65 -5.53
C ASN A 228 -8.07 -7.25 -6.57
N GLU A 229 -8.19 -6.83 -7.82
CA GLU A 229 -7.29 -7.27 -8.89
C GLU A 229 -5.85 -6.82 -8.64
N VAL A 230 -5.64 -5.54 -8.33
CA VAL A 230 -4.30 -5.02 -7.99
C VAL A 230 -3.68 -5.82 -6.83
N ARG A 231 -4.45 -6.06 -5.76
CA ARG A 231 -3.95 -6.82 -4.61
C ARG A 231 -3.60 -8.27 -4.94
N SER A 232 -4.38 -8.92 -5.80
CA SER A 232 -4.14 -10.32 -6.19
C SER A 232 -2.86 -10.50 -7.00
N LEU A 233 -2.39 -9.45 -7.67
CA LEU A 233 -1.22 -9.48 -8.56
C LEU A 233 0.09 -9.09 -7.87
N ILE A 234 0.00 -8.46 -6.69
CA ILE A 234 1.16 -7.87 -5.99
C ILE A 234 1.51 -8.65 -4.69
N GLN A 235 0.72 -9.65 -4.32
CA GLN A 235 0.97 -10.49 -3.12
C GLN A 235 2.11 -11.49 -3.32
#